data_3122649befbe746cd04dd6840e4bc2de
#
_entry.id   3122649befbe746cd04dd6840e4bc2de
#
_cell.length_a   1.000
_cell.length_b   1.000
_cell.length_c   1.000
_cell.angle_alpha   90.00
_cell.angle_beta   90.00
_cell.angle_gamma   90.00
#
_symmetry.space_group_name_H-M   'P 1'
#
loop_
_entity.id
_entity.type
_entity.pdbx_description
1 polymer ?
#
loop_
_entity_poly.entity_id
_entity_poly.type
_entity_poly.pdbx_seq_one_letter_code
_entity_poly.pdbx_strand_id
1 'polypeptide(L)'
;MESHRNAQTVRCVAEAGISASAHMSMEAVMQNKEKSSSLRFWMLVWGLGVAGQLCWNIENQWFNTFVYAKIAKDPTIISWMVAVSALATTIATFLFGTLSDRIGKRKPFVAGGYILWGLFTILFGTTEFITGGAAGSGSRILLAATAVVLADALMSFFGSMGNDSGFNAWLNDAMTEKNGSHIGAALATQPIIGTIVGTVVGGLLIGSNDNYMRLFVVMGVLVIVFGVLAWIFMKDAPTLAPNRQGSFSKQLFSAFNFRALFRHRELVCVFLVLTVYFISFNVYFPHVGNYMIYYLGFDASAIGVIEGAALLLGMVSVIPASRLIRKQRFVAATSAAVLLSFAGVGLIGLLGRPENIDPSTLLNWPLLAGLLLFGCGYIMFMQVLSVWMKQLFPAASKGQFEGFRILFFVLIPWIVSPFIANPIIKRNGEILDANGFTAYLPTHVLFLISAGLILLTFVPLLFASHERRRGKQIREK
;
A
#
# COMPACT_ATOMS: atom_id res chain seq x y z
N MET A 1 -56.06 12.00 -48.50
CA MET A 1 -54.92 12.87 -48.10
C MET A 1 -54.86 13.16 -46.60
N GLU A 2 -55.96 13.15 -45.86
CA GLU A 2 -56.01 13.39 -44.41
C GLU A 2 -55.45 12.23 -43.54
N SER A 3 -55.58 10.97 -44.02
CA SER A 3 -55.10 9.80 -43.27
C SER A 3 -53.56 9.72 -43.17
N HIS A 4 -52.85 10.22 -44.17
CA HIS A 4 -51.36 10.24 -44.14
C HIS A 4 -50.77 11.36 -43.27
N ARG A 5 -51.47 12.49 -43.07
CA ARG A 5 -51.07 13.58 -42.18
C ARG A 5 -51.18 13.18 -40.69
N ASN A 6 -52.25 12.47 -40.33
CA ASN A 6 -52.42 12.01 -38.96
C ASN A 6 -51.42 10.98 -38.51
N ALA A 7 -50.98 10.08 -39.42
CA ALA A 7 -49.94 9.09 -39.12
C ALA A 7 -48.54 9.71 -38.92
N GLN A 8 -48.21 10.78 -39.64
CA GLN A 8 -46.93 11.51 -39.45
C GLN A 8 -46.92 12.32 -38.17
N THR A 9 -48.04 12.96 -37.78
CA THR A 9 -48.16 13.73 -36.53
C THR A 9 -48.06 12.84 -35.30
N VAL A 10 -48.64 11.63 -35.34
CA VAL A 10 -48.55 10.65 -34.25
C VAL A 10 -47.12 10.10 -34.12
N ARG A 11 -46.40 9.89 -35.22
CA ARG A 11 -44.99 9.49 -35.15
C ARG A 11 -44.07 10.59 -34.61
N CYS A 12 -44.24 11.84 -35.01
CA CYS A 12 -43.47 12.95 -34.46
C CYS A 12 -43.69 13.17 -32.96
N VAL A 13 -44.91 12.98 -32.48
CA VAL A 13 -45.22 13.09 -31.03
C VAL A 13 -44.67 11.91 -30.24
N ALA A 14 -44.65 10.69 -30.81
CA ALA A 14 -44.05 9.52 -30.17
C ALA A 14 -42.50 9.62 -30.12
N GLU A 15 -41.87 10.10 -31.19
CA GLU A 15 -40.42 10.32 -31.22
C GLU A 15 -40.00 11.48 -30.30
N ALA A 16 -40.78 12.55 -30.18
CA ALA A 16 -40.56 13.63 -29.23
C ALA A 16 -40.74 13.17 -27.78
N GLY A 17 -41.74 12.31 -27.52
CA GLY A 17 -41.98 11.73 -26.18
C GLY A 17 -40.86 10.77 -25.74
N ILE A 18 -40.31 9.97 -26.65
CA ILE A 18 -39.18 9.09 -26.39
C ILE A 18 -37.89 9.91 -26.16
N SER A 19 -37.69 10.98 -26.93
CA SER A 19 -36.57 11.90 -26.74
C SER A 19 -36.63 12.64 -25.39
N ALA A 20 -37.83 13.11 -25.01
CA ALA A 20 -38.02 13.79 -23.72
C ALA A 20 -37.86 12.84 -22.52
N SER A 21 -38.30 11.60 -22.62
CA SER A 21 -38.14 10.58 -21.58
C SER A 21 -36.68 10.14 -21.46
N ALA A 22 -35.94 10.04 -22.59
CA ALA A 22 -34.50 9.77 -22.60
C ALA A 22 -33.71 10.96 -22.03
N HIS A 23 -34.08 12.20 -22.33
CA HIS A 23 -33.49 13.40 -21.73
C HIS A 23 -33.74 13.49 -20.24
N MET A 24 -34.98 13.26 -19.76
CA MET A 24 -35.30 13.21 -18.33
C MET A 24 -34.62 12.09 -17.59
N SER A 25 -34.43 10.92 -18.20
CA SER A 25 -33.66 9.83 -17.61
C SER A 25 -32.17 10.16 -17.55
N MET A 26 -31.63 10.85 -18.56
CA MET A 26 -30.25 11.31 -18.60
C MET A 26 -29.99 12.46 -17.64
N GLU A 27 -30.91 13.40 -17.46
CA GLU A 27 -30.86 14.46 -16.43
C GLU A 27 -30.99 13.88 -15.02
N ALA A 28 -31.86 12.91 -14.80
CA ALA A 28 -31.99 12.21 -13.52
C ALA A 28 -30.72 11.41 -13.18
N VAL A 29 -30.06 10.81 -14.18
CA VAL A 29 -28.74 10.16 -14.05
C VAL A 29 -27.65 11.19 -13.76
N MET A 30 -27.68 12.36 -14.42
CA MET A 30 -26.76 13.45 -14.14
C MET A 30 -26.96 14.07 -12.76
N GLN A 31 -28.21 14.35 -12.34
CA GLN A 31 -28.50 14.84 -10.99
C GLN A 31 -28.17 13.83 -9.90
N ASN A 32 -28.28 12.52 -10.16
CA ASN A 32 -27.87 11.49 -9.23
C ASN A 32 -26.33 11.32 -9.17
N LYS A 33 -25.61 11.63 -10.26
CA LYS A 33 -24.14 11.78 -10.26
C LYS A 33 -23.67 13.02 -9.48
N GLU A 34 -24.43 14.11 -9.48
CA GLU A 34 -24.13 15.28 -8.65
C GLU A 34 -24.31 15.03 -7.15
N LYS A 35 -25.20 14.12 -6.76
CA LYS A 35 -25.38 13.70 -5.36
C LYS A 35 -24.20 12.90 -4.78
N SER A 36 -23.28 12.37 -5.61
CA SER A 36 -22.07 11.69 -5.15
C SER A 36 -21.01 12.64 -4.57
N SER A 37 -21.14 13.95 -4.80
CA SER A 37 -20.31 15.00 -4.18
C SER A 37 -20.87 15.53 -2.85
N SER A 38 -21.79 14.82 -2.21
CA SER A 38 -22.35 15.19 -0.91
C SER A 38 -21.30 15.12 0.20
N LEU A 39 -21.46 15.90 1.27
CA LEU A 39 -20.59 15.86 2.44
C LEU A 39 -20.43 14.43 2.98
N ARG A 40 -21.50 13.62 2.95
CA ARG A 40 -21.45 12.19 3.36
C ARG A 40 -20.52 11.36 2.52
N PHE A 41 -20.48 11.57 1.21
CA PHE A 41 -19.55 10.90 0.30
C PHE A 41 -18.11 11.24 0.66
N TRP A 42 -17.78 12.51 0.86
CA TRP A 42 -16.44 12.94 1.22
C TRP A 42 -16.00 12.47 2.61
N MET A 43 -16.92 12.44 3.58
CA MET A 43 -16.64 11.84 4.90
C MET A 43 -16.27 10.36 4.79
N LEU A 44 -16.96 9.59 3.93
CA LEU A 44 -16.62 8.19 3.68
C LEU A 44 -15.29 8.05 2.92
N VAL A 45 -15.05 8.89 1.90
CA VAL A 45 -13.78 8.87 1.15
C VAL A 45 -12.59 9.08 2.09
N TRP A 46 -12.63 10.13 2.89
CA TRP A 46 -11.55 10.45 3.82
C TRP A 46 -11.50 9.47 5.01
N GLY A 47 -12.64 9.15 5.60
CA GLY A 47 -12.70 8.26 6.77
C GLY A 47 -12.21 6.85 6.46
N LEU A 48 -12.78 6.19 5.45
CA LEU A 48 -12.36 4.85 5.04
C LEU A 48 -10.92 4.87 4.51
N GLY A 49 -10.58 5.85 3.66
CA GLY A 49 -9.24 5.91 3.10
C GLY A 49 -8.16 6.10 4.16
N VAL A 50 -8.33 7.06 5.08
CA VAL A 50 -7.34 7.29 6.15
C VAL A 50 -7.32 6.11 7.12
N ALA A 51 -8.47 5.56 7.55
CA ALA A 51 -8.51 4.40 8.43
C ALA A 51 -7.81 3.18 7.81
N GLY A 52 -8.00 2.93 6.51
CA GLY A 52 -7.29 1.87 5.79
C GLY A 52 -5.77 2.10 5.76
N GLN A 53 -5.32 3.32 5.46
CA GLN A 53 -3.90 3.63 5.42
C GLN A 53 -3.24 3.60 6.81
N LEU A 54 -3.97 3.98 7.86
CA LEU A 54 -3.52 3.81 9.26
C LEU A 54 -3.29 2.33 9.57
N CYS A 55 -4.23 1.46 9.21
CA CYS A 55 -4.13 0.03 9.49
C CYS A 55 -2.96 -0.61 8.72
N TRP A 56 -2.78 -0.27 7.46
CA TRP A 56 -1.61 -0.71 6.67
C TRP A 56 -0.28 -0.23 7.25
N ASN A 57 -0.21 1.01 7.77
CA ASN A 57 0.99 1.49 8.43
C ASN A 57 1.29 0.70 9.71
N ILE A 58 0.28 0.42 10.52
CA ILE A 58 0.44 -0.33 11.77
C ILE A 58 0.91 -1.76 11.51
N GLU A 59 0.36 -2.43 10.50
CA GLU A 59 0.82 -3.75 10.04
C GLU A 59 2.30 -3.69 9.63
N ASN A 60 2.65 -2.78 8.76
CA ASN A 60 4.00 -2.72 8.20
C ASN A 60 5.08 -2.34 9.22
N GLN A 61 4.73 -1.64 10.29
CA GLN A 61 5.68 -1.15 11.28
C GLN A 61 5.52 -1.83 12.65
N TRP A 62 4.35 -1.70 13.27
CA TRP A 62 4.16 -2.08 14.65
C TRP A 62 3.92 -3.58 14.89
N PHE A 63 3.45 -4.32 13.88
CA PHE A 63 3.35 -5.77 13.96
C PHE A 63 4.73 -6.41 14.07
N ASN A 64 5.70 -5.90 13.34
CA ASN A 64 7.06 -6.40 13.35
C ASN A 64 7.76 -6.15 14.71
N THR A 65 7.51 -5.00 15.33
CA THR A 65 8.03 -4.71 16.67
C THR A 65 7.32 -5.50 17.77
N PHE A 66 6.02 -5.74 17.61
CA PHE A 66 5.24 -6.64 18.49
C PHE A 66 5.82 -8.06 18.52
N VAL A 67 6.17 -8.62 17.37
CA VAL A 67 6.78 -9.96 17.29
C VAL A 67 8.05 -10.03 18.12
N TYR A 68 8.91 -9.02 18.03
CA TYR A 68 10.15 -8.96 18.80
C TYR A 68 9.92 -8.71 20.30
N ALA A 69 8.91 -7.91 20.64
CA ALA A 69 8.59 -7.60 22.03
C ALA A 69 7.92 -8.77 22.77
N LYS A 70 6.99 -9.49 22.07
CA LYS A 70 6.03 -10.38 22.74
C LYS A 70 6.16 -11.86 22.34
N ILE A 71 6.77 -12.17 21.19
CA ILE A 71 6.84 -13.55 20.68
C ILE A 71 8.27 -14.06 20.73
N ALA A 72 9.13 -13.58 19.83
CA ALA A 72 10.56 -13.90 19.80
C ALA A 72 11.34 -12.91 18.93
N LYS A 73 12.59 -12.66 19.27
CA LYS A 73 13.52 -11.86 18.47
C LYS A 73 14.15 -12.71 17.36
N ASP A 74 13.30 -13.27 16.49
CA ASP A 74 13.72 -14.07 15.32
C ASP A 74 13.15 -13.45 14.03
N PRO A 75 14.02 -12.98 13.12
CA PRO A 75 13.59 -12.39 11.85
C PRO A 75 12.87 -13.39 10.93
N THR A 76 12.98 -14.70 11.19
CA THR A 76 12.27 -15.72 10.42
C THR A 76 10.77 -15.59 10.57
N ILE A 77 10.28 -15.24 11.76
CA ILE A 77 8.83 -15.05 12.01
C ILE A 77 8.32 -13.89 11.17
N ILE A 78 9.04 -12.75 11.18
CA ILE A 78 8.69 -11.58 10.35
C ILE A 78 8.74 -11.95 8.86
N SER A 79 9.75 -12.73 8.44
CA SER A 79 9.90 -13.17 7.04
C SER A 79 8.68 -13.97 6.56
N TRP A 80 8.20 -14.91 7.36
CA TRP A 80 6.98 -15.67 7.05
C TRP A 80 5.74 -14.79 7.10
N MET A 81 5.62 -13.94 8.11
CA MET A 81 4.50 -13.03 8.29
C MET A 81 4.32 -12.15 7.04
N VAL A 82 5.34 -11.42 6.62
CA VAL A 82 5.24 -10.52 5.46
C VAL A 82 5.05 -11.25 4.13
N ALA A 83 5.66 -12.43 3.95
CA ALA A 83 5.52 -13.21 2.71
C ALA A 83 4.10 -13.80 2.57
N VAL A 84 3.55 -14.37 3.64
CA VAL A 84 2.20 -14.97 3.63
C VAL A 84 1.13 -13.89 3.53
N SER A 85 1.32 -12.77 4.22
CA SER A 85 0.45 -11.58 4.16
C SER A 85 0.40 -11.01 2.73
N ALA A 86 1.55 -10.83 2.06
CA ALA A 86 1.60 -10.37 0.67
C ALA A 86 0.88 -11.32 -0.30
N LEU A 87 0.99 -12.63 -0.08
CA LEU A 87 0.25 -13.62 -0.86
C LEU A 87 -1.25 -13.52 -0.61
N ALA A 88 -1.67 -13.42 0.66
CA ALA A 88 -3.07 -13.27 1.07
C ALA A 88 -3.69 -12.00 0.49
N THR A 89 -3.00 -10.86 0.59
CA THR A 89 -3.37 -9.57 -0.01
C THR A 89 -3.58 -9.69 -1.51
N THR A 90 -2.62 -10.32 -2.21
CA THR A 90 -2.69 -10.47 -3.66
C THR A 90 -3.89 -11.33 -4.07
N ILE A 91 -4.07 -12.48 -3.42
CA ILE A 91 -5.22 -13.36 -3.67
C ILE A 91 -6.53 -12.64 -3.40
N ALA A 92 -6.65 -11.95 -2.26
CA ALA A 92 -7.86 -11.23 -1.89
C ALA A 92 -8.21 -10.14 -2.90
N THR A 93 -7.23 -9.34 -3.34
CA THR A 93 -7.44 -8.25 -4.29
C THR A 93 -8.04 -8.77 -5.60
N PHE A 94 -7.48 -9.83 -6.18
CA PHE A 94 -7.99 -10.40 -7.43
C PHE A 94 -9.32 -11.12 -7.24
N LEU A 95 -9.46 -11.90 -6.18
CA LEU A 95 -10.65 -12.66 -5.87
C LEU A 95 -11.86 -11.75 -5.65
N PHE A 96 -11.74 -10.80 -4.74
CA PHE A 96 -12.85 -9.91 -4.39
C PHE A 96 -13.07 -8.80 -5.41
N GLY A 97 -12.05 -8.36 -6.13
CA GLY A 97 -12.21 -7.51 -7.29
C GLY A 97 -13.12 -8.16 -8.33
N THR A 98 -12.79 -9.38 -8.75
CA THR A 98 -13.60 -10.15 -9.70
C THR A 98 -15.00 -10.48 -9.14
N LEU A 99 -15.10 -10.86 -7.88
CA LEU A 99 -16.38 -11.22 -7.25
C LEU A 99 -17.32 -10.03 -7.11
N SER A 100 -16.80 -8.86 -6.72
CA SER A 100 -17.59 -7.63 -6.59
C SER A 100 -18.09 -7.13 -7.93
N ASP A 101 -17.31 -7.29 -9.01
CA ASP A 101 -17.72 -7.00 -10.39
C ASP A 101 -18.85 -7.92 -10.86
N ARG A 102 -18.75 -9.22 -10.55
CA ARG A 102 -19.80 -10.19 -10.93
C ARG A 102 -21.11 -10.00 -10.20
N ILE A 103 -21.05 -9.59 -8.93
CA ILE A 103 -22.24 -9.33 -8.11
C ILE A 103 -22.82 -7.95 -8.43
N GLY A 104 -22.01 -7.00 -8.89
CA GLY A 104 -22.39 -5.61 -9.14
C GLY A 104 -22.66 -4.86 -7.82
N LYS A 105 -21.90 -5.14 -6.78
CA LYS A 105 -22.00 -4.47 -5.48
C LYS A 105 -20.61 -4.28 -4.88
N ARG A 106 -20.33 -3.09 -4.34
CA ARG A 106 -19.09 -2.75 -3.64
C ARG A 106 -19.28 -2.71 -2.12
N LYS A 107 -20.41 -2.15 -1.68
CA LYS A 107 -20.73 -1.93 -0.27
C LYS A 107 -20.50 -3.15 0.63
N PRO A 108 -20.97 -4.38 0.32
CA PRO A 108 -20.76 -5.54 1.19
C PRO A 108 -19.29 -5.89 1.39
N PHE A 109 -18.47 -5.73 0.34
CA PHE A 109 -17.05 -6.03 0.38
C PHE A 109 -16.26 -4.97 1.16
N VAL A 110 -16.58 -3.68 0.98
CA VAL A 110 -15.98 -2.61 1.77
C VAL A 110 -16.34 -2.75 3.23
N ALA A 111 -17.63 -2.77 3.56
CA ALA A 111 -18.08 -2.78 4.93
C ALA A 111 -17.68 -4.07 5.66
N GLY A 112 -17.91 -5.24 5.05
CA GLY A 112 -17.51 -6.54 5.61
C GLY A 112 -16.00 -6.68 5.73
N GLY A 113 -15.26 -6.20 4.74
CA GLY A 113 -13.80 -6.17 4.75
C GLY A 113 -13.25 -5.38 5.94
N TYR A 114 -13.70 -4.14 6.13
CA TYR A 114 -13.25 -3.31 7.25
C TYR A 114 -13.64 -3.87 8.61
N ILE A 115 -14.84 -4.43 8.77
CA ILE A 115 -15.25 -5.04 10.04
C ILE A 115 -14.34 -6.25 10.38
N LEU A 116 -14.13 -7.14 9.41
CA LEU A 116 -13.28 -8.31 9.61
C LEU A 116 -11.81 -7.92 9.78
N TRP A 117 -11.33 -6.93 9.01
CA TRP A 117 -9.98 -6.38 9.17
C TRP A 117 -9.73 -5.93 10.60
N GLY A 118 -10.60 -5.08 11.17
CA GLY A 118 -10.45 -4.60 12.53
C GLY A 118 -10.55 -5.74 13.57
N LEU A 119 -11.43 -6.73 13.35
CA LEU A 119 -11.53 -7.91 14.21
C LEU A 119 -10.22 -8.71 14.23
N PHE A 120 -9.63 -8.98 13.06
CA PHE A 120 -8.36 -9.71 12.98
C PHE A 120 -7.17 -8.89 13.45
N THR A 121 -7.22 -7.54 13.39
CA THR A 121 -6.23 -6.67 14.02
C THR A 121 -6.23 -6.85 15.56
N ILE A 122 -7.40 -6.93 16.18
CA ILE A 122 -7.50 -7.20 17.63
C ILE A 122 -7.02 -8.63 17.92
N LEU A 123 -7.44 -9.59 17.12
CA LEU A 123 -7.06 -11.01 17.29
C LEU A 123 -5.54 -11.19 17.18
N PHE A 124 -4.89 -10.47 16.29
CA PHE A 124 -3.42 -10.47 16.17
C PHE A 124 -2.75 -10.12 17.51
N GLY A 125 -3.21 -9.07 18.19
CA GLY A 125 -2.71 -8.68 19.49
C GLY A 125 -2.86 -9.76 20.58
N THR A 126 -3.94 -10.55 20.53
CA THR A 126 -4.17 -11.62 21.54
C THR A 126 -3.16 -12.77 21.46
N THR A 127 -2.37 -12.85 20.39
CA THR A 127 -1.35 -13.90 20.25
C THR A 127 -0.24 -13.81 21.30
N GLU A 128 -0.06 -12.64 21.96
CA GLU A 128 0.90 -12.48 23.08
C GLU A 128 0.57 -13.39 24.26
N PHE A 129 -0.71 -13.73 24.46
CA PHE A 129 -1.14 -14.59 25.58
C PHE A 129 -0.76 -16.06 25.38
N ILE A 130 -0.40 -16.49 24.16
CA ILE A 130 0.02 -17.86 23.86
C ILE A 130 1.39 -18.17 24.48
N THR A 131 2.30 -17.17 24.48
CA THR A 131 3.65 -17.35 25.04
C THR A 131 3.66 -17.49 26.54
N GLY A 132 2.68 -16.93 27.23
CA GLY A 132 2.53 -17.06 28.70
C GLY A 132 3.63 -16.37 29.51
N GLY A 133 4.31 -15.37 28.93
CA GLY A 133 5.44 -14.66 29.52
C GLY A 133 6.81 -15.23 29.11
N ALA A 134 7.89 -14.60 29.58
CA ALA A 134 9.27 -14.78 29.11
C ALA A 134 9.89 -16.20 29.26
N ALA A 135 9.19 -17.16 29.84
CA ALA A 135 9.65 -18.55 30.01
C ALA A 135 8.92 -19.57 29.12
N GLY A 136 8.40 -19.14 27.96
CA GLY A 136 7.70 -20.03 27.04
C GLY A 136 8.59 -21.16 26.54
N SER A 137 8.10 -22.42 26.61
CA SER A 137 8.75 -23.55 25.95
C SER A 137 8.83 -23.30 24.44
N GLY A 138 9.83 -23.87 23.73
CA GLY A 138 9.98 -23.71 22.29
C GLY A 138 8.71 -24.04 21.50
N SER A 139 7.90 -25.01 21.99
CA SER A 139 6.60 -25.33 21.39
C SER A 139 5.56 -24.19 21.49
N ARG A 140 5.55 -23.43 22.59
CA ARG A 140 4.66 -22.27 22.72
C ARG A 140 5.08 -21.11 21.83
N ILE A 141 6.40 -20.88 21.70
CA ILE A 141 6.94 -19.88 20.76
C ILE A 141 6.54 -20.25 19.32
N LEU A 142 6.70 -21.51 18.92
CA LEU A 142 6.29 -21.97 17.59
C LEU A 142 4.79 -21.80 17.35
N LEU A 143 3.95 -22.13 18.35
CA LEU A 143 2.50 -21.93 18.27
C LEU A 143 2.16 -20.44 18.12
N ALA A 144 2.75 -19.56 18.93
CA ALA A 144 2.55 -18.12 18.86
C ALA A 144 3.04 -17.55 17.53
N ALA A 145 4.21 -17.98 17.04
CA ALA A 145 4.75 -17.59 15.75
C ALA A 145 3.80 -18.00 14.60
N THR A 146 3.25 -19.22 14.65
CA THR A 146 2.27 -19.67 13.66
C THR A 146 0.98 -18.85 13.76
N ALA A 147 0.52 -18.55 14.97
CA ALA A 147 -0.69 -17.76 15.21
C ALA A 147 -0.56 -16.32 14.68
N VAL A 148 0.59 -15.64 14.89
CA VAL A 148 0.80 -14.30 14.35
C VAL A 148 0.83 -14.28 12.83
N VAL A 149 1.48 -15.27 12.19
CA VAL A 149 1.52 -15.39 10.72
C VAL A 149 0.13 -15.59 10.15
N LEU A 150 -0.69 -16.45 10.75
CA LEU A 150 -2.06 -16.71 10.31
C LEU A 150 -2.98 -15.52 10.57
N ALA A 151 -2.88 -14.89 11.74
CA ALA A 151 -3.70 -13.72 12.10
C ALA A 151 -3.40 -12.54 11.17
N ASP A 152 -2.12 -12.28 10.87
CA ASP A 152 -1.69 -11.27 9.92
C ASP A 152 -2.19 -11.57 8.49
N ALA A 153 -2.06 -12.80 8.03
CA ALA A 153 -2.55 -13.22 6.72
C ALA A 153 -4.07 -13.02 6.58
N LEU A 154 -4.86 -13.36 7.61
CA LEU A 154 -6.30 -13.14 7.60
C LEU A 154 -6.65 -11.65 7.68
N MET A 155 -5.93 -10.89 8.50
CA MET A 155 -6.08 -9.46 8.60
C MET A 155 -5.83 -8.79 7.23
N SER A 156 -4.72 -9.09 6.58
CA SER A 156 -4.35 -8.57 5.27
C SER A 156 -5.31 -9.01 4.17
N PHE A 157 -5.82 -10.26 4.23
CA PHE A 157 -6.81 -10.77 3.29
C PHE A 157 -8.10 -9.95 3.32
N PHE A 158 -8.64 -9.68 4.51
CA PHE A 158 -9.86 -8.88 4.66
C PHE A 158 -9.61 -7.38 4.49
N GLY A 159 -8.41 -6.89 4.86
CA GLY A 159 -7.98 -5.54 4.56
C GLY A 159 -7.97 -5.25 3.06
N SER A 160 -7.41 -6.16 2.27
CA SER A 160 -7.40 -6.06 0.81
C SER A 160 -8.77 -6.25 0.19
N MET A 161 -9.64 -7.11 0.75
CA MET A 161 -11.04 -7.17 0.34
C MET A 161 -11.74 -5.83 0.49
N GLY A 162 -11.57 -5.17 1.65
CA GLY A 162 -12.23 -3.91 1.97
C GLY A 162 -11.62 -2.72 1.26
N ASN A 163 -10.31 -2.55 1.34
CA ASN A 163 -9.59 -1.36 0.90
C ASN A 163 -9.09 -1.48 -0.55
N ASP A 164 -8.24 -2.47 -0.86
CA ASP A 164 -7.56 -2.53 -2.15
C ASP A 164 -8.51 -2.85 -3.30
N SER A 165 -9.42 -3.80 -3.10
CA SER A 165 -10.40 -4.14 -4.13
C SER A 165 -11.71 -3.36 -3.98
N GLY A 166 -12.34 -3.38 -2.79
CA GLY A 166 -13.68 -2.82 -2.59
C GLY A 166 -13.72 -1.30 -2.65
N PHE A 167 -12.96 -0.62 -1.78
CA PHE A 167 -12.95 0.83 -1.65
C PHE A 167 -12.42 1.52 -2.91
N ASN A 168 -11.30 1.05 -3.47
CA ASN A 168 -10.75 1.62 -4.70
C ASN A 168 -11.69 1.43 -5.89
N ALA A 169 -12.37 0.28 -6.00
CA ALA A 169 -13.38 0.06 -7.04
C ALA A 169 -14.59 0.99 -6.86
N TRP A 170 -15.08 1.15 -5.63
CA TRP A 170 -16.16 2.07 -5.31
C TRP A 170 -15.84 3.52 -5.68
N LEU A 171 -14.62 3.98 -5.39
CA LEU A 171 -14.15 5.30 -5.80
C LEU A 171 -14.10 5.46 -7.31
N ASN A 172 -13.61 4.43 -8.03
CA ASN A 172 -13.56 4.44 -9.48
C ASN A 172 -14.97 4.50 -10.09
N ASP A 173 -15.94 3.77 -9.53
CA ASP A 173 -17.34 3.78 -9.98
C ASP A 173 -18.03 5.15 -9.70
N ALA A 174 -17.59 5.85 -8.64
CA ALA A 174 -18.10 7.19 -8.28
C ALA A 174 -17.37 8.33 -8.99
N MET A 175 -16.28 8.05 -9.71
CA MET A 175 -15.45 9.06 -10.36
C MET A 175 -16.17 9.67 -11.57
N THR A 176 -16.17 11.01 -11.63
CA THR A 176 -16.72 11.82 -12.71
C THR A 176 -15.67 12.82 -13.19
N GLU A 177 -15.90 13.48 -14.33
CA GLU A 177 -15.00 14.55 -14.80
C GLU A 177 -14.84 15.69 -13.78
N LYS A 178 -15.91 16.00 -13.02
CA LYS A 178 -15.89 17.09 -12.03
C LYS A 178 -15.16 16.73 -10.73
N ASN A 179 -15.26 15.49 -10.24
CA ASN A 179 -14.71 15.08 -8.94
C ASN A 179 -13.44 14.21 -9.04
N GLY A 180 -13.09 13.74 -10.23
CA GLY A 180 -11.96 12.81 -10.43
C GLY A 180 -10.62 13.35 -9.94
N SER A 181 -10.35 14.65 -10.15
CA SER A 181 -9.14 15.29 -9.64
C SER A 181 -9.09 15.33 -8.11
N HIS A 182 -10.22 15.59 -7.45
CA HIS A 182 -10.30 15.62 -5.98
C HIS A 182 -10.19 14.22 -5.37
N ILE A 183 -10.81 13.20 -5.99
CA ILE A 183 -10.64 11.80 -5.57
C ILE A 183 -9.18 11.36 -5.75
N GLY A 184 -8.56 11.71 -6.87
CA GLY A 184 -7.14 11.44 -7.11
C GLY A 184 -6.23 12.10 -6.09
N ALA A 185 -6.50 13.36 -5.72
CA ALA A 185 -5.77 14.06 -4.68
C ALA A 185 -5.96 13.39 -3.30
N ALA A 186 -7.19 13.00 -2.94
CA ALA A 186 -7.46 12.28 -1.70
C ALA A 186 -6.68 10.97 -1.63
N LEU A 187 -6.74 10.13 -2.68
CA LEU A 187 -6.00 8.87 -2.76
C LEU A 187 -4.48 9.04 -2.68
N ALA A 188 -3.94 10.16 -3.18
CA ALA A 188 -2.51 10.46 -3.09
C ALA A 188 -2.09 10.95 -1.69
N THR A 189 -3.00 11.60 -0.96
CA THR A 189 -2.72 12.22 0.35
C THR A 189 -2.96 11.24 1.51
N GLN A 190 -3.96 10.37 1.41
CA GLN A 190 -4.33 9.41 2.45
C GLN A 190 -3.16 8.54 2.94
N PRO A 191 -2.30 7.93 2.08
CA PRO A 191 -1.17 7.15 2.54
C PRO A 191 -0.18 7.96 3.37
N ILE A 192 0.04 9.22 3.01
CA ILE A 192 0.97 10.11 3.72
C ILE A 192 0.41 10.42 5.12
N ILE A 193 -0.87 10.79 5.21
CA ILE A 193 -1.54 11.02 6.49
C ILE A 193 -1.54 9.74 7.33
N GLY A 194 -1.91 8.60 6.71
CA GLY A 194 -1.95 7.31 7.38
C GLY A 194 -0.60 6.90 7.95
N THR A 195 0.49 7.08 7.19
CA THR A 195 1.83 6.76 7.66
C THR A 195 2.25 7.66 8.81
N ILE A 196 2.13 8.98 8.69
CA ILE A 196 2.55 9.92 9.73
C ILE A 196 1.73 9.71 11.01
N VAL A 197 0.41 9.70 10.90
CA VAL A 197 -0.49 9.54 12.05
C VAL A 197 -0.36 8.15 12.65
N GLY A 198 -0.29 7.10 11.83
CA GLY A 198 -0.16 5.72 12.29
C GLY A 198 1.14 5.46 13.04
N THR A 199 2.24 6.03 12.56
CA THR A 199 3.55 5.90 13.22
C THR A 199 3.58 6.68 14.54
N VAL A 200 3.14 7.93 14.55
CA VAL A 200 3.12 8.77 15.78
C VAL A 200 2.13 8.23 16.80
N VAL A 201 0.88 8.02 16.40
CA VAL A 201 -0.18 7.52 17.30
C VAL A 201 0.13 6.10 17.77
N GLY A 202 0.66 5.25 16.88
CA GLY A 202 1.08 3.89 17.22
C GLY A 202 2.13 3.89 18.33
N GLY A 203 3.21 4.68 18.18
CA GLY A 203 4.24 4.83 19.19
C GLY A 203 3.72 5.35 20.52
N LEU A 204 2.83 6.37 20.50
CA LEU A 204 2.21 6.92 21.71
C LEU A 204 1.28 5.92 22.42
N LEU A 205 0.54 5.11 21.65
CA LEU A 205 -0.36 4.09 22.23
C LEU A 205 0.43 2.93 22.85
N ILE A 206 1.54 2.52 22.26
CA ILE A 206 2.44 1.51 22.83
C ILE A 206 3.08 2.07 24.11
N GLY A 207 3.65 3.27 24.02
CA GLY A 207 4.35 3.93 25.14
C GLY A 207 5.57 3.16 25.62
N SER A 208 6.13 3.58 26.75
CA SER A 208 7.31 2.95 27.38
C SER A 208 7.02 1.59 28.03
N ASN A 209 5.74 1.23 28.18
CA ASN A 209 5.32 -0.02 28.84
C ASN A 209 5.07 -1.16 27.87
N ASP A 210 5.43 -1.03 26.59
CA ASP A 210 5.22 -2.03 25.54
C ASP A 210 3.77 -2.55 25.46
N ASN A 211 2.79 -1.63 25.59
CA ASN A 211 1.37 -1.99 25.59
C ASN A 211 0.82 -2.08 24.17
N TYR A 212 1.26 -3.07 23.42
CA TYR A 212 0.80 -3.32 22.04
C TYR A 212 -0.69 -3.65 21.98
N MET A 213 -1.24 -4.34 22.99
CA MET A 213 -2.67 -4.67 23.00
C MET A 213 -3.55 -3.42 22.96
N ARG A 214 -3.16 -2.34 23.67
CA ARG A 214 -3.86 -1.05 23.58
C ARG A 214 -3.89 -0.50 22.15
N LEU A 215 -2.77 -0.57 21.45
CA LEU A 215 -2.70 -0.16 20.04
C LEU A 215 -3.67 -0.98 19.17
N PHE A 216 -3.61 -2.31 19.25
CA PHE A 216 -4.42 -3.17 18.41
C PHE A 216 -5.92 -3.07 18.69
N VAL A 217 -6.32 -2.91 19.96
CA VAL A 217 -7.73 -2.69 20.32
C VAL A 217 -8.23 -1.34 19.78
N VAL A 218 -7.49 -0.25 20.03
CA VAL A 218 -7.89 1.08 19.57
C VAL A 218 -8.02 1.13 18.06
N MET A 219 -7.04 0.58 17.34
CA MET A 219 -7.03 0.60 15.88
C MET A 219 -8.04 -0.37 15.27
N GLY A 220 -8.16 -1.57 15.84
CA GLY A 220 -9.16 -2.53 15.39
C GLY A 220 -10.58 -2.00 15.56
N VAL A 221 -10.90 -1.40 16.72
CA VAL A 221 -12.19 -0.76 16.96
C VAL A 221 -12.42 0.41 15.99
N LEU A 222 -11.41 1.25 15.74
CA LEU A 222 -11.51 2.34 14.75
C LEU A 222 -11.92 1.81 13.38
N VAL A 223 -11.23 0.78 12.89
CA VAL A 223 -11.49 0.17 11.57
C VAL A 223 -12.88 -0.48 11.53
N ILE A 224 -13.31 -1.18 12.60
CA ILE A 224 -14.67 -1.74 12.72
C ILE A 224 -15.72 -0.61 12.64
N VAL A 225 -15.53 0.49 13.35
CA VAL A 225 -16.45 1.64 13.32
C VAL A 225 -16.59 2.17 11.89
N PHE A 226 -15.50 2.36 11.16
CA PHE A 226 -15.58 2.79 9.76
C PHE A 226 -16.24 1.75 8.86
N GLY A 227 -16.06 0.45 9.11
CA GLY A 227 -16.78 -0.62 8.43
C GLY A 227 -18.29 -0.55 8.68
N VAL A 228 -18.71 -0.32 9.91
CA VAL A 228 -20.14 -0.13 10.27
C VAL A 228 -20.69 1.16 9.64
N LEU A 229 -19.94 2.26 9.65
CA LEU A 229 -20.34 3.50 8.99
C LEU A 229 -20.50 3.30 7.48
N ALA A 230 -19.60 2.52 6.85
CA ALA A 230 -19.73 2.13 5.44
C ALA A 230 -21.00 1.30 5.23
N TRP A 231 -21.29 0.34 6.12
CA TRP A 231 -22.53 -0.45 6.02
C TRP A 231 -23.78 0.40 6.08
N ILE A 232 -23.81 1.44 6.90
CA ILE A 232 -24.98 2.31 7.07
C ILE A 232 -25.08 3.33 5.91
N PHE A 233 -24.00 4.04 5.63
CA PHE A 233 -24.06 5.27 4.81
C PHE A 233 -23.57 5.10 3.37
N MET A 234 -22.79 4.05 3.06
CA MET A 234 -22.28 3.83 1.71
C MET A 234 -23.37 3.37 0.76
N LYS A 235 -23.35 3.90 -0.46
CA LYS A 235 -24.23 3.52 -1.55
C LYS A 235 -23.40 3.12 -2.76
N ASP A 236 -23.79 2.03 -3.40
CA ASP A 236 -23.22 1.63 -4.69
C ASP A 236 -23.66 2.59 -5.79
N ALA A 237 -22.85 2.73 -6.84
CA ALA A 237 -23.17 3.58 -7.98
C ALA A 237 -24.41 3.02 -8.71
N PRO A 238 -25.40 3.86 -9.08
CA PRO A 238 -26.62 3.40 -9.78
C PRO A 238 -26.34 2.75 -11.14
N THR A 239 -25.19 3.07 -11.74
CA THR A 239 -24.75 2.54 -13.02
C THR A 239 -24.00 1.20 -12.91
N LEU A 240 -23.71 0.75 -11.70
CA LEU A 240 -22.98 -0.50 -11.46
C LEU A 240 -23.93 -1.68 -11.72
N ALA A 241 -23.62 -2.44 -12.75
CA ALA A 241 -24.36 -3.65 -13.14
C ALA A 241 -23.51 -4.91 -12.95
N PRO A 242 -24.12 -6.06 -12.62
CA PRO A 242 -23.40 -7.32 -12.52
C PRO A 242 -22.72 -7.71 -13.84
N ASN A 243 -21.43 -7.94 -13.82
CA ASN A 243 -20.67 -8.42 -14.97
C ASN A 243 -20.50 -9.94 -14.91
N ARG A 244 -21.41 -10.70 -15.54
CA ARG A 244 -21.40 -12.17 -15.55
C ARG A 244 -20.89 -12.76 -16.87
N GLN A 245 -20.08 -12.03 -17.63
CA GLN A 245 -19.51 -12.52 -18.88
C GLN A 245 -18.48 -13.64 -18.64
N GLY A 246 -18.77 -14.85 -19.09
CA GLY A 246 -17.91 -16.02 -18.96
C GLY A 246 -17.91 -16.68 -17.55
N SER A 247 -17.07 -17.71 -17.38
CA SER A 247 -16.91 -18.37 -16.07
C SER A 247 -16.09 -17.49 -15.12
N PHE A 248 -16.29 -17.68 -13.81
CA PHE A 248 -15.56 -16.95 -12.77
C PHE A 248 -14.05 -17.14 -12.89
N SER A 249 -13.59 -18.38 -13.06
CA SER A 249 -12.16 -18.69 -13.24
C SER A 249 -11.57 -18.02 -14.48
N LYS A 250 -12.28 -18.03 -15.62
CA LYS A 250 -11.82 -17.34 -16.82
C LYS A 250 -11.69 -15.82 -16.60
N GLN A 251 -12.60 -15.22 -15.89
CA GLN A 251 -12.57 -13.79 -15.55
C GLN A 251 -11.39 -13.47 -14.60
N LEU A 252 -11.22 -14.29 -13.54
CA LEU A 252 -10.12 -14.15 -12.59
C LEU A 252 -8.75 -14.30 -13.27
N PHE A 253 -8.57 -15.35 -14.08
CA PHE A 253 -7.29 -15.60 -14.76
C PHE A 253 -7.04 -14.68 -15.96
N SER A 254 -8.07 -14.02 -16.50
CA SER A 254 -7.89 -13.04 -17.58
C SER A 254 -7.04 -11.84 -17.13
N ALA A 255 -7.03 -11.53 -15.83
CA ALA A 255 -6.17 -10.50 -15.25
C ALA A 255 -4.66 -10.83 -15.39
N PHE A 256 -4.29 -12.13 -15.53
CA PHE A 256 -2.90 -12.59 -15.60
C PHE A 256 -2.42 -12.85 -17.05
N ASN A 257 -2.86 -12.06 -18.01
CA ASN A 257 -2.41 -12.20 -19.40
C ASN A 257 -0.98 -11.62 -19.60
N PHE A 258 0.04 -12.37 -19.16
CA PHE A 258 1.45 -11.97 -19.30
C PHE A 258 1.88 -11.75 -20.75
N ARG A 259 1.25 -12.45 -21.73
CA ARG A 259 1.54 -12.21 -23.15
C ARG A 259 1.19 -10.77 -23.58
N ALA A 260 0.10 -10.22 -23.03
CA ALA A 260 -0.26 -8.82 -23.27
C ALA A 260 0.75 -7.88 -22.62
N LEU A 261 1.20 -8.18 -21.38
CA LEU A 261 2.20 -7.38 -20.68
C LEU A 261 3.53 -7.31 -21.45
N PHE A 262 4.08 -8.44 -21.88
CA PHE A 262 5.38 -8.50 -22.56
C PHE A 262 5.41 -7.82 -23.94
N ARG A 263 4.26 -7.47 -24.53
CA ARG A 263 4.20 -6.61 -25.73
C ARG A 263 4.57 -5.15 -25.43
N HIS A 264 4.44 -4.70 -24.17
CA HIS A 264 4.73 -3.34 -23.72
C HIS A 264 6.09 -3.26 -23.05
N ARG A 265 7.19 -3.40 -23.81
CA ARG A 265 8.56 -3.53 -23.29
C ARG A 265 8.99 -2.42 -22.32
N GLU A 266 8.70 -1.14 -22.67
CA GLU A 266 9.02 -0.02 -21.77
C GLU A 266 8.32 -0.20 -20.41
N LEU A 267 7.04 -0.60 -20.40
CA LEU A 267 6.28 -0.82 -19.18
C LEU A 267 6.82 -1.98 -18.34
N VAL A 268 7.22 -3.09 -18.98
CA VAL A 268 7.87 -4.21 -18.29
C VAL A 268 9.16 -3.76 -17.61
N CYS A 269 9.99 -2.99 -18.30
CA CYS A 269 11.21 -2.44 -17.70
C CYS A 269 10.89 -1.51 -16.52
N VAL A 270 9.86 -0.68 -16.62
CA VAL A 270 9.42 0.21 -15.53
C VAL A 270 8.89 -0.60 -14.33
N PHE A 271 8.16 -1.70 -14.56
CA PHE A 271 7.77 -2.62 -13.49
C PHE A 271 9.00 -3.28 -12.83
N LEU A 272 10.01 -3.67 -13.60
CA LEU A 272 11.26 -4.20 -13.05
C LEU A 272 12.03 -3.14 -12.23
N VAL A 273 12.04 -1.86 -12.65
CA VAL A 273 12.58 -0.76 -11.84
C VAL A 273 11.88 -0.68 -10.49
N LEU A 274 10.54 -0.75 -10.50
CA LEU A 274 9.73 -0.76 -9.30
C LEU A 274 10.07 -1.95 -8.39
N THR A 275 10.12 -3.16 -8.96
CA THR A 275 10.40 -4.41 -8.24
C THR A 275 11.77 -4.40 -7.56
N VAL A 276 12.82 -4.05 -8.28
CA VAL A 276 14.19 -4.06 -7.73
C VAL A 276 14.34 -3.02 -6.61
N TYR A 277 13.77 -1.82 -6.79
CA TYR A 277 13.75 -0.81 -5.74
C TYR A 277 13.02 -1.30 -4.49
N PHE A 278 11.83 -1.92 -4.66
CA PHE A 278 11.04 -2.40 -3.52
C PHE A 278 11.59 -3.69 -2.89
N ILE A 279 12.30 -4.54 -3.62
CA ILE A 279 13.07 -5.63 -2.99
C ILE A 279 14.10 -5.02 -2.02
N SER A 280 14.88 -4.04 -2.48
CA SER A 280 15.87 -3.38 -1.66
C SER A 280 15.26 -2.65 -0.45
N PHE A 281 14.14 -1.94 -0.64
CA PHE A 281 13.37 -1.29 0.40
C PHE A 281 12.87 -2.28 1.45
N ASN A 282 12.25 -3.37 1.03
CA ASN A 282 11.66 -4.36 1.93
C ASN A 282 12.69 -5.23 2.67
N VAL A 283 13.97 -5.20 2.28
CA VAL A 283 15.03 -5.85 3.05
C VAL A 283 15.17 -5.23 4.43
N TYR A 284 15.07 -3.91 4.55
CA TYR A 284 15.22 -3.23 5.85
C TYR A 284 13.91 -2.72 6.44
N PHE A 285 12.92 -2.36 5.62
CA PHE A 285 11.72 -1.68 6.07
C PHE A 285 10.95 -2.41 7.18
N PRO A 286 10.68 -3.74 7.11
CA PRO A 286 10.01 -4.46 8.20
C PRO A 286 10.82 -4.51 9.49
N HIS A 287 12.10 -4.20 9.44
CA HIS A 287 13.03 -4.31 10.55
C HIS A 287 13.44 -2.95 11.14
N VAL A 288 13.00 -1.82 10.55
CA VAL A 288 13.37 -0.46 11.00
C VAL A 288 12.98 -0.23 12.45
N GLY A 289 11.75 -0.55 12.83
CA GLY A 289 11.28 -0.39 14.21
C GLY A 289 12.12 -1.22 15.19
N ASN A 290 12.40 -2.48 14.87
CA ASN A 290 13.24 -3.36 15.68
C ASN A 290 14.70 -2.87 15.76
N TYR A 291 15.24 -2.32 14.69
CA TYR A 291 16.55 -1.70 14.66
C TYR A 291 16.60 -0.48 15.58
N MET A 292 15.59 0.39 15.54
CA MET A 292 15.55 1.59 16.36
C MET A 292 15.37 1.27 17.84
N ILE A 293 14.49 0.30 18.18
CA ILE A 293 14.22 -0.07 19.58
C ILE A 293 15.37 -0.88 20.18
N TYR A 294 15.73 -2.00 19.54
CA TYR A 294 16.60 -3.01 20.16
C TYR A 294 18.09 -2.84 19.85
N TYR A 295 18.44 -2.17 18.75
CA TYR A 295 19.82 -1.92 18.39
C TYR A 295 20.29 -0.51 18.75
N LEU A 296 19.45 0.51 18.51
CA LEU A 296 19.78 1.90 18.84
C LEU A 296 19.27 2.35 20.22
N GLY A 297 18.29 1.66 20.81
CA GLY A 297 17.78 1.93 22.15
C GLY A 297 16.70 3.02 22.25
N PHE A 298 16.03 3.36 21.15
CA PHE A 298 14.94 4.34 21.16
C PHE A 298 13.64 3.76 21.75
N ASP A 299 12.85 4.61 22.40
CA ASP A 299 11.47 4.29 22.75
C ASP A 299 10.56 4.30 21.49
N ALA A 300 9.48 3.50 21.52
CA ALA A 300 8.50 3.45 20.43
C ALA A 300 7.90 4.82 20.09
N SER A 301 7.69 5.68 21.09
CA SER A 301 7.19 7.05 20.89
C SER A 301 8.16 7.94 20.12
N ALA A 302 9.48 7.79 20.37
CA ALA A 302 10.52 8.55 19.68
C ALA A 302 10.58 8.18 18.19
N ILE A 303 10.42 6.90 17.85
CA ILE A 303 10.41 6.42 16.46
C ILE A 303 9.33 7.15 15.66
N GLY A 304 8.10 7.19 16.19
CA GLY A 304 6.99 7.85 15.54
C GLY A 304 7.28 9.30 15.17
N VAL A 305 7.88 10.03 16.09
CA VAL A 305 8.24 11.45 15.88
C VAL A 305 9.35 11.60 14.84
N ILE A 306 10.42 10.79 14.94
CA ILE A 306 11.58 10.86 14.04
C ILE A 306 11.16 10.51 12.61
N GLU A 307 10.48 9.39 12.40
CA GLU A 307 10.05 8.97 11.06
C GLU A 307 8.97 9.88 10.48
N GLY A 308 7.99 10.29 11.31
CA GLY A 308 6.96 11.23 10.88
C GLY A 308 7.53 12.58 10.44
N ALA A 309 8.48 13.13 11.18
CA ALA A 309 9.17 14.37 10.81
C ALA A 309 9.96 14.20 9.51
N ALA A 310 10.69 13.10 9.34
CA ALA A 310 11.46 12.82 8.13
C ALA A 310 10.56 12.71 6.88
N LEU A 311 9.40 12.06 6.99
CA LEU A 311 8.43 11.97 5.89
C LEU A 311 7.82 13.33 5.54
N LEU A 312 7.43 14.13 6.55
CA LEU A 312 6.91 15.48 6.32
C LEU A 312 7.92 16.36 5.59
N LEU A 313 9.16 16.37 6.06
CA LEU A 313 10.24 17.14 5.42
C LEU A 313 10.57 16.59 4.02
N GLY A 314 10.50 15.26 3.84
CA GLY A 314 10.69 14.59 2.56
C GLY A 314 9.70 15.03 1.48
N MET A 315 8.51 15.51 1.84
CA MET A 315 7.51 16.04 0.89
C MET A 315 8.02 17.21 0.05
N VAL A 316 9.06 17.92 0.47
CA VAL A 316 9.71 18.99 -0.32
C VAL A 316 10.18 18.44 -1.68
N SER A 317 10.53 17.16 -1.78
CA SER A 317 10.96 16.51 -3.01
C SER A 317 9.85 16.42 -4.09
N VAL A 318 8.58 16.56 -3.71
CA VAL A 318 7.43 16.57 -4.64
C VAL A 318 7.54 17.69 -5.67
N ILE A 319 8.11 18.85 -5.27
CA ILE A 319 8.25 20.02 -6.14
C ILE A 319 9.21 19.75 -7.31
N PRO A 320 10.49 19.35 -7.07
CA PRO A 320 11.40 19.03 -8.16
C PRO A 320 10.94 17.82 -8.98
N ALA A 321 10.36 16.79 -8.35
CA ALA A 321 9.79 15.65 -9.03
C ALA A 321 8.71 16.09 -10.03
N SER A 322 7.74 16.91 -9.62
CA SER A 322 6.68 17.42 -10.48
C SER A 322 7.22 18.24 -11.66
N ARG A 323 8.30 19.02 -11.46
CA ARG A 323 8.95 19.77 -12.55
C ARG A 323 9.57 18.85 -13.59
N LEU A 324 10.25 17.77 -13.15
CA LEU A 324 10.85 16.78 -14.05
C LEU A 324 9.81 15.96 -14.78
N ILE A 325 8.73 15.57 -14.11
CA ILE A 325 7.58 14.87 -14.70
C ILE A 325 6.95 15.71 -15.82
N ARG A 326 6.66 17.00 -15.57
CA ARG A 326 6.11 17.89 -16.60
C ARG A 326 7.01 18.01 -17.82
N LYS A 327 8.33 17.98 -17.62
CA LYS A 327 9.32 17.98 -18.71
C LYS A 327 9.51 16.59 -19.33
N GLN A 328 8.70 15.59 -18.96
CA GLN A 328 8.81 14.19 -19.44
C GLN A 328 10.20 13.56 -19.19
N ARG A 329 10.95 14.02 -18.18
CA ARG A 329 12.29 13.54 -17.82
C ARG A 329 12.23 12.44 -16.76
N PHE A 330 11.44 11.40 -17.01
CA PHE A 330 11.22 10.32 -16.04
C PHE A 330 12.50 9.59 -15.63
N VAL A 331 13.36 9.25 -16.57
CA VAL A 331 14.65 8.57 -16.29
C VAL A 331 15.51 9.41 -15.34
N ALA A 332 15.69 10.71 -15.63
CA ALA A 332 16.50 11.59 -14.79
C ALA A 332 15.88 11.75 -13.37
N ALA A 333 14.55 11.85 -13.30
CA ALA A 333 13.84 11.93 -12.03
C ALA A 333 13.97 10.65 -11.21
N THR A 334 13.81 9.49 -11.84
CA THR A 334 14.01 8.19 -11.18
C THR A 334 15.47 8.02 -10.73
N SER A 335 16.44 8.40 -11.54
CA SER A 335 17.87 8.35 -11.16
C SER A 335 18.17 9.20 -9.94
N ALA A 336 17.65 10.45 -9.90
CA ALA A 336 17.81 11.32 -8.73
C ALA A 336 17.16 10.72 -7.48
N ALA A 337 15.97 10.13 -7.59
CA ALA A 337 15.28 9.47 -6.50
C ALA A 337 16.06 8.27 -5.95
N VAL A 338 16.60 7.42 -6.84
CA VAL A 338 17.44 6.27 -6.48
C VAL A 338 18.71 6.71 -5.76
N LEU A 339 19.39 7.77 -6.26
CA LEU A 339 20.61 8.29 -5.62
C LEU A 339 20.33 8.91 -4.26
N LEU A 340 19.22 9.65 -4.08
CA LEU A 340 18.81 10.16 -2.78
C LEU A 340 18.51 9.03 -1.80
N SER A 341 17.78 8.00 -2.23
CA SER A 341 17.49 6.83 -1.40
C SER A 341 18.77 6.07 -1.03
N PHE A 342 19.68 5.87 -1.99
CA PHE A 342 20.99 5.28 -1.75
C PHE A 342 21.79 6.05 -0.71
N ALA A 343 21.89 7.39 -0.88
CA ALA A 343 22.62 8.24 0.05
C ALA A 343 21.99 8.21 1.46
N GLY A 344 20.65 8.27 1.55
CA GLY A 344 19.95 8.23 2.84
C GLY A 344 20.12 6.90 3.57
N VAL A 345 19.83 5.78 2.90
CA VAL A 345 19.97 4.44 3.49
C VAL A 345 21.45 4.12 3.79
N GLY A 346 22.36 4.54 2.90
CA GLY A 346 23.80 4.38 3.10
C GLY A 346 24.32 5.18 4.31
N LEU A 347 23.83 6.40 4.50
CA LEU A 347 24.18 7.24 5.66
C LEU A 347 23.70 6.60 6.98
N ILE A 348 22.47 6.06 7.00
CA ILE A 348 21.98 5.29 8.15
C ILE A 348 22.86 4.06 8.39
N GLY A 349 23.22 3.33 7.35
CA GLY A 349 24.09 2.17 7.45
C GLY A 349 25.50 2.48 7.94
N LEU A 350 26.05 3.64 7.57
CA LEU A 350 27.42 4.03 7.98
C LEU A 350 27.46 4.59 9.40
N LEU A 351 26.52 5.48 9.74
CA LEU A 351 26.53 6.27 10.97
C LEU A 351 25.47 5.86 12.00
N GLY A 352 24.47 5.07 11.63
CA GLY A 352 23.41 4.58 12.51
C GLY A 352 23.90 3.43 13.41
N ARG A 353 24.87 3.71 14.25
CA ARG A 353 25.45 2.77 15.22
C ARG A 353 25.25 3.31 16.62
N PRO A 354 25.15 2.42 17.65
CA PRO A 354 24.98 2.87 19.05
C PRO A 354 26.07 3.85 19.50
N GLU A 355 27.26 3.78 18.92
CA GLU A 355 28.39 4.66 19.25
C GLU A 355 28.18 6.11 18.77
N ASN A 356 27.35 6.32 17.73
CA ASN A 356 27.12 7.62 17.09
C ASN A 356 25.73 8.19 17.39
N ILE A 357 24.87 7.43 18.03
CA ILE A 357 23.46 7.77 18.25
C ILE A 357 23.16 7.81 19.73
N ASP A 358 22.63 8.92 20.22
CA ASP A 358 22.12 9.06 21.59
C ASP A 358 20.60 8.89 21.60
N PRO A 359 20.05 7.77 22.10
CA PRO A 359 18.62 7.53 22.11
C PRO A 359 17.84 8.45 23.06
N SER A 360 18.50 9.16 23.96
CA SER A 360 17.85 10.12 24.87
C SER A 360 17.43 11.42 24.18
N THR A 361 17.94 11.69 22.97
CA THR A 361 17.60 12.88 22.18
C THR A 361 16.95 12.50 20.84
N LEU A 362 15.96 13.30 20.43
CA LEU A 362 15.38 13.20 19.09
C LEU A 362 16.26 13.82 17.99
N LEU A 363 17.22 14.67 18.37
CA LEU A 363 18.09 15.41 17.46
C LEU A 363 19.39 14.64 17.10
N ASN A 364 19.24 13.41 16.63
CA ASN A 364 20.36 12.64 16.10
C ASN A 364 20.57 12.96 14.63
N TRP A 365 21.47 13.90 14.33
CA TRP A 365 21.68 14.40 12.97
C TRP A 365 22.02 13.31 11.92
N PRO A 366 22.81 12.23 12.23
CA PRO A 366 23.09 11.20 11.24
C PRO A 366 21.83 10.45 10.83
N LEU A 367 20.99 10.12 11.82
CA LEU A 367 19.73 9.40 11.60
C LEU A 367 18.72 10.29 10.87
N LEU A 368 18.54 11.56 11.33
CA LEU A 368 17.63 12.51 10.71
C LEU A 368 18.03 12.87 9.28
N ALA A 369 19.31 13.09 9.01
CA ALA A 369 19.81 13.36 7.67
C ALA A 369 19.60 12.14 6.75
N GLY A 370 19.89 10.94 7.22
CA GLY A 370 19.68 9.71 6.48
C GLY A 370 18.20 9.46 6.15
N LEU A 371 17.33 9.60 7.13
CA LEU A 371 15.88 9.45 6.95
C LEU A 371 15.30 10.55 6.04
N LEU A 372 15.77 11.79 6.15
CA LEU A 372 15.34 12.88 5.28
C LEU A 372 15.73 12.64 3.81
N LEU A 373 16.98 12.28 3.55
CA LEU A 373 17.44 11.94 2.20
C LEU A 373 16.68 10.76 1.62
N PHE A 374 16.49 9.70 2.43
CA PHE A 374 15.70 8.54 2.05
C PHE A 374 14.23 8.94 1.78
N GLY A 375 13.59 9.70 2.68
CA GLY A 375 12.21 10.15 2.53
C GLY A 375 12.01 10.98 1.25
N CYS A 376 12.92 11.89 0.95
CA CYS A 376 12.93 12.64 -0.32
C CYS A 376 13.03 11.70 -1.53
N GLY A 377 13.96 10.74 -1.49
CA GLY A 377 14.16 9.75 -2.55
C GLY A 377 12.94 8.87 -2.75
N TYR A 378 12.38 8.33 -1.67
CA TYR A 378 11.19 7.47 -1.69
C TYR A 378 9.96 8.17 -2.27
N ILE A 379 9.62 9.37 -1.75
CA ILE A 379 8.46 10.14 -2.20
C ILE A 379 8.61 10.51 -3.68
N MET A 380 9.79 10.98 -4.08
CA MET A 380 10.10 11.31 -5.47
C MET A 380 9.99 10.07 -6.38
N PHE A 381 10.52 8.92 -5.96
CA PHE A 381 10.46 7.66 -6.68
C PHE A 381 9.00 7.23 -6.91
N MET A 382 8.20 7.18 -5.85
CA MET A 382 6.80 6.79 -5.91
C MET A 382 5.98 7.69 -6.84
N GLN A 383 6.16 9.01 -6.75
CA GLN A 383 5.47 9.96 -7.61
C GLN A 383 5.84 9.77 -9.08
N VAL A 384 7.12 9.65 -9.38
CA VAL A 384 7.63 9.53 -10.76
C VAL A 384 7.17 8.23 -11.40
N LEU A 385 7.34 7.10 -10.68
CA LEU A 385 6.97 5.77 -11.21
C LEU A 385 5.46 5.65 -11.39
N SER A 386 4.65 6.16 -10.45
CA SER A 386 3.18 6.15 -10.57
C SER A 386 2.70 6.86 -11.83
N VAL A 387 3.26 8.03 -12.14
CA VAL A 387 2.88 8.78 -13.34
C VAL A 387 3.41 8.11 -14.60
N TRP A 388 4.67 7.63 -14.60
CA TRP A 388 5.28 6.97 -15.75
C TRP A 388 4.50 5.71 -16.14
N MET A 389 4.21 4.82 -15.18
CA MET A 389 3.41 3.60 -15.42
C MET A 389 2.02 3.92 -15.98
N LYS A 390 1.29 4.87 -15.35
CA LYS A 390 -0.06 5.24 -15.80
C LYS A 390 -0.11 5.80 -17.22
N GLN A 391 0.96 6.51 -17.65
CA GLN A 391 1.08 6.97 -19.04
C GLN A 391 1.30 5.83 -20.04
N LEU A 392 1.88 4.71 -19.60
CA LEU A 392 2.16 3.54 -20.44
C LEU A 392 1.00 2.53 -20.45
N PHE A 393 0.03 2.65 -19.56
CA PHE A 393 -1.11 1.73 -19.51
C PHE A 393 -2.00 1.88 -20.74
N PRO A 394 -2.30 0.77 -21.44
CA PRO A 394 -3.27 0.79 -22.54
C PRO A 394 -4.65 1.21 -22.06
N ALA A 395 -5.28 2.16 -22.78
CA ALA A 395 -6.56 2.74 -22.37
C ALA A 395 -7.68 1.69 -22.17
N ALA A 396 -7.69 0.64 -23.02
CA ALA A 396 -8.71 -0.41 -23.00
C ALA A 396 -8.56 -1.44 -21.87
N SER A 397 -7.40 -1.49 -21.18
CA SER A 397 -7.08 -2.55 -20.23
C SER A 397 -6.39 -2.05 -18.95
N LYS A 398 -6.64 -0.80 -18.57
CA LYS A 398 -6.00 -0.16 -17.39
C LYS A 398 -6.11 -1.00 -16.12
N GLY A 399 -7.28 -1.58 -15.83
CA GLY A 399 -7.48 -2.42 -14.64
C GLY A 399 -6.60 -3.67 -14.61
N GLN A 400 -6.38 -4.32 -15.77
CA GLN A 400 -5.48 -5.47 -15.89
C GLN A 400 -4.04 -5.07 -15.57
N PHE A 401 -3.58 -3.92 -16.05
CA PHE A 401 -2.21 -3.44 -15.81
C PHE A 401 -2.00 -2.94 -14.37
N GLU A 402 -3.04 -2.43 -13.70
CA GLU A 402 -2.99 -2.19 -12.25
C GLU A 402 -2.86 -3.50 -11.47
N GLY A 403 -3.49 -4.61 -11.91
CA GLY A 403 -3.27 -5.93 -11.35
C GLY A 403 -1.80 -6.39 -11.47
N PHE A 404 -1.16 -6.22 -12.63
CA PHE A 404 0.27 -6.49 -12.78
C PHE A 404 1.12 -5.62 -11.87
N ARG A 405 0.77 -4.34 -11.68
CA ARG A 405 1.49 -3.47 -10.73
C ARG A 405 1.53 -4.08 -9.33
N ILE A 406 0.44 -4.67 -8.84
CA ILE A 406 0.42 -5.32 -7.51
C ILE A 406 1.41 -6.48 -7.44
N LEU A 407 1.53 -7.30 -8.48
CA LEU A 407 2.51 -8.38 -8.52
C LEU A 407 3.94 -7.87 -8.41
N PHE A 408 4.28 -6.84 -9.18
CA PHE A 408 5.64 -6.28 -9.25
C PHE A 408 5.98 -5.34 -8.09
N PHE A 409 4.98 -4.71 -7.47
CA PHE A 409 5.14 -3.77 -6.38
C PHE A 409 5.04 -4.42 -5.00
N VAL A 410 4.13 -5.39 -4.85
CA VAL A 410 3.84 -6.03 -3.56
C VAL A 410 4.36 -7.46 -3.54
N LEU A 411 3.76 -8.37 -4.32
CA LEU A 411 3.99 -9.80 -4.17
C LEU A 411 5.47 -10.19 -4.30
N ILE A 412 6.11 -9.82 -5.42
CA ILE A 412 7.50 -10.23 -5.68
C ILE A 412 8.46 -9.63 -4.65
N PRO A 413 8.44 -8.30 -4.35
CA PRO A 413 9.33 -7.73 -3.37
C PRO A 413 9.17 -8.32 -1.95
N TRP A 414 7.94 -8.50 -1.48
CA TRP A 414 7.69 -9.03 -0.15
C TRP A 414 8.01 -10.53 0.01
N ILE A 415 8.01 -11.29 -1.07
CA ILE A 415 8.47 -12.68 -1.04
C ILE A 415 10.00 -12.76 -1.13
N VAL A 416 10.65 -11.94 -1.97
CA VAL A 416 12.09 -12.04 -2.23
C VAL A 416 12.93 -11.42 -1.12
N SER A 417 12.52 -10.25 -0.60
CA SER A 417 13.32 -9.50 0.38
C SER A 417 13.64 -10.29 1.66
N PRO A 418 12.77 -11.14 2.25
CA PRO A 418 13.09 -11.93 3.42
C PRO A 418 14.26 -12.92 3.22
N PHE A 419 14.40 -13.49 2.01
CA PHE A 419 15.52 -14.37 1.69
C PHE A 419 16.87 -13.64 1.72
N ILE A 420 16.86 -12.31 1.57
CA ILE A 420 18.04 -11.46 1.67
C ILE A 420 18.21 -10.96 3.11
N ALA A 421 17.15 -10.45 3.73
CA ALA A 421 17.19 -9.83 5.05
C ALA A 421 17.55 -10.83 6.16
N ASN A 422 16.90 -12.01 6.17
CA ASN A 422 17.04 -12.99 7.25
C ASN A 422 18.48 -13.48 7.43
N PRO A 423 19.23 -13.94 6.40
CA PRO A 423 20.64 -14.32 6.55
C PRO A 423 21.53 -13.16 7.04
N ILE A 424 21.26 -11.93 6.59
CA ILE A 424 22.04 -10.75 7.00
C ILE A 424 21.85 -10.50 8.50
N ILE A 425 20.60 -10.51 8.98
CA ILE A 425 20.28 -10.27 10.38
C ILE A 425 20.88 -11.39 11.26
N LYS A 426 20.69 -12.66 10.87
CA LYS A 426 21.21 -13.80 11.63
C LYS A 426 22.73 -13.81 11.74
N ARG A 427 23.43 -13.43 10.66
CA ARG A 427 24.89 -13.40 10.65
C ARG A 427 25.50 -12.24 11.43
N ASN A 428 24.83 -11.08 11.45
CA ASN A 428 25.43 -9.84 11.97
C ASN A 428 24.81 -9.35 13.29
N GLY A 429 23.70 -9.95 13.73
CA GLY A 429 22.94 -9.50 14.88
C GLY A 429 22.66 -10.60 15.90
N GLU A 430 23.40 -11.69 15.92
CA GLU A 430 23.23 -12.77 16.89
C GLU A 430 23.59 -12.28 18.29
N ILE A 431 22.68 -12.48 19.23
CA ILE A 431 22.84 -12.15 20.66
C ILE A 431 22.26 -13.27 21.51
N LEU A 432 22.59 -13.29 22.79
CA LEU A 432 21.86 -14.08 23.79
C LEU A 432 20.85 -13.17 24.47
N ASP A 433 19.60 -13.63 24.59
CA ASP A 433 18.59 -12.92 25.36
C ASP A 433 18.81 -13.06 26.89
N ALA A 434 17.99 -12.39 27.68
CA ALA A 434 18.08 -12.44 29.13
C ALA A 434 17.90 -13.86 29.72
N ASN A 435 17.35 -14.80 28.96
CA ASN A 435 17.11 -16.19 29.35
C ASN A 435 18.18 -17.13 28.78
N GLY A 436 19.20 -16.60 28.09
CA GLY A 436 20.26 -17.39 27.45
C GLY A 436 19.87 -18.05 26.13
N PHE A 437 18.74 -17.70 25.52
CA PHE A 437 18.36 -18.16 24.21
C PHE A 437 18.95 -17.28 23.10
N THR A 438 19.27 -17.91 21.98
CA THR A 438 19.74 -17.18 20.80
C THR A 438 18.64 -16.28 20.26
N ALA A 439 18.95 -15.01 20.09
CA ALA A 439 18.11 -13.98 19.53
C ALA A 439 18.86 -13.20 18.44
N TYR A 440 18.16 -12.50 17.57
CA TYR A 440 18.77 -11.81 16.44
C TYR A 440 18.24 -10.39 16.32
N LEU A 441 19.15 -9.41 16.28
CA LEU A 441 18.80 -8.00 16.10
C LEU A 441 19.16 -7.51 14.71
N PRO A 442 18.31 -6.73 14.05
CA PRO A 442 18.71 -6.02 12.84
C PRO A 442 19.75 -4.96 13.19
N THR A 443 20.90 -4.97 12.50
CA THR A 443 21.99 -4.04 12.71
C THR A 443 22.13 -3.06 11.54
N HIS A 444 23.02 -2.07 11.67
CA HIS A 444 23.36 -1.11 10.62
C HIS A 444 23.80 -1.77 9.29
N VAL A 445 24.36 -3.01 9.36
CA VAL A 445 24.79 -3.78 8.17
C VAL A 445 23.64 -4.05 7.22
N LEU A 446 22.40 -4.22 7.75
CA LEU A 446 21.21 -4.42 6.93
C LEU A 446 20.99 -3.22 5.98
N PHE A 447 21.17 -2.00 6.48
CA PHE A 447 21.04 -0.78 5.69
C PHE A 447 22.18 -0.61 4.67
N LEU A 448 23.42 -0.98 5.01
CA LEU A 448 24.55 -0.95 4.07
C LEU A 448 24.31 -1.85 2.85
N ILE A 449 23.87 -3.08 3.10
CA ILE A 449 23.58 -4.03 2.02
C ILE A 449 22.38 -3.55 1.21
N SER A 450 21.34 -3.05 1.86
CA SER A 450 20.18 -2.48 1.18
C SER A 450 20.54 -1.29 0.31
N ALA A 451 21.42 -0.39 0.77
CA ALA A 451 21.92 0.71 -0.04
C ALA A 451 22.61 0.20 -1.33
N GLY A 452 23.44 -0.83 -1.22
CA GLY A 452 24.03 -1.48 -2.39
C GLY A 452 23.00 -2.06 -3.36
N LEU A 453 21.96 -2.71 -2.82
CA LEU A 453 20.87 -3.26 -3.61
C LEU A 453 20.04 -2.19 -4.32
N ILE A 454 19.84 -1.00 -3.70
CA ILE A 454 19.14 0.13 -4.33
C ILE A 454 19.81 0.52 -5.67
N LEU A 455 21.13 0.47 -5.76
CA LEU A 455 21.86 0.79 -6.99
C LEU A 455 21.56 -0.20 -8.13
N LEU A 456 21.19 -1.45 -7.83
CA LEU A 456 20.77 -2.41 -8.86
C LEU A 456 19.53 -1.94 -9.62
N THR A 457 18.78 -0.99 -9.09
CA THR A 457 17.63 -0.35 -9.78
C THR A 457 18.05 0.34 -11.07
N PHE A 458 19.32 0.76 -11.18
CA PHE A 458 19.84 1.33 -12.42
C PHE A 458 19.85 0.34 -13.58
N VAL A 459 20.00 -0.97 -13.33
CA VAL A 459 20.02 -1.99 -14.38
C VAL A 459 18.71 -1.97 -15.20
N PRO A 460 17.52 -2.22 -14.62
CA PRO A 460 16.28 -2.14 -15.36
C PRO A 460 15.97 -0.70 -15.84
N LEU A 461 16.46 0.34 -15.15
CA LEU A 461 16.27 1.73 -15.56
C LEU A 461 17.00 2.05 -16.87
N LEU A 462 18.19 1.50 -17.10
CA LEU A 462 18.90 1.63 -18.36
C LEU A 462 18.11 1.00 -19.52
N PHE A 463 17.54 -0.18 -19.31
CA PHE A 463 16.67 -0.82 -20.30
C PHE A 463 15.40 0.00 -20.57
N ALA A 464 14.75 0.51 -19.53
CA ALA A 464 13.59 1.39 -19.66
C ALA A 464 13.93 2.67 -20.46
N SER A 465 15.10 3.26 -20.21
CA SER A 465 15.60 4.41 -20.95
C SER A 465 15.80 4.12 -22.44
N HIS A 466 16.36 2.95 -22.78
CA HIS A 466 16.57 2.51 -24.14
C HIS A 466 15.24 2.32 -24.89
N GLU A 467 14.30 1.57 -24.31
CA GLU A 467 12.99 1.33 -24.92
C GLU A 467 12.20 2.63 -25.09
N ARG A 468 12.29 3.57 -24.14
CA ARG A 468 11.66 4.90 -24.25
C ARG A 468 12.21 5.71 -25.44
N ARG A 469 13.52 5.71 -25.65
CA ARG A 469 14.17 6.40 -26.78
C ARG A 469 13.73 5.78 -28.10
N ARG A 470 13.71 4.44 -28.18
CA ARG A 470 13.25 3.69 -29.35
C ARG A 470 11.79 4.00 -29.72
N GLY A 471 10.91 4.04 -28.68
CA GLY A 471 9.50 4.38 -28.89
C GLY A 471 9.26 5.81 -29.38
N LYS A 472 10.11 6.78 -29.03
CA LYS A 472 10.05 8.15 -29.57
C LYS A 472 10.48 8.17 -31.03
N GLN A 473 11.57 7.52 -31.40
CA GLN A 473 12.07 7.48 -32.78
C GLN A 473 11.08 6.83 -33.77
N ILE A 474 10.28 5.86 -33.30
CA ILE A 474 9.23 5.22 -34.13
C ILE A 474 8.04 6.16 -34.33
N ARG A 475 7.74 7.06 -33.38
CA ARG A 475 6.64 8.03 -33.50
C ARG A 475 6.99 9.26 -34.33
N GLU A 476 8.26 9.57 -34.46
CA GLU A 476 8.77 10.69 -35.27
C GLU A 476 9.06 10.33 -36.72
N LYS A 477 9.05 9.04 -37.07
CA LYS A 477 9.05 8.49 -38.44
C LYS A 477 7.63 8.19 -38.91
#